data_18776573c2d92eb122c901bb4c26f483
#
_entry.id   18776573c2d92eb122c901bb4c26f483
#
_cell.length_a   1.000
_cell.length_b   1.000
_cell.length_c   1.000
_cell.angle_alpha   90.00
_cell.angle_beta   90.00
_cell.angle_gamma   90.00
#
_symmetry.space_group_name_H-M   'P 1'
#
loop_
_entity.id
_entity.type
_entity.pdbx_description
1 polymer ?
#
loop_
_entity_poly.entity_id
_entity_poly.type
_entity_poly.pdbx_seq_one_letter_code
_entity_poly.pdbx_strand_id
1 'polypeptide(L)'
;MEFVRKAIALSHTFIILIVVAIAFTCHNEWQEVEALEVGNRHIDEFRKEVNRIHIQLIEFSLLGETALDWDETDLENYHAQRIALDSTLCLFNETHVIGRIDSVRSLLEDKERQMFQIVRLIDEQQSINKKIASQVPLIVQTSMQEQPKKPKRKGFL
;
A
#
# COMPACT_ATOMS: atom_id res chain seq x y z
N MET A 1 -68.56 33.12 37.92
CA MET A 1 -67.66 31.96 38.19
C MET A 1 -67.35 31.07 36.95
N GLU A 2 -68.26 30.93 35.99
CA GLU A 2 -67.98 30.12 34.78
C GLU A 2 -66.91 30.68 33.91
N PHE A 3 -66.75 31.99 33.74
CA PHE A 3 -65.72 32.59 32.88
C PHE A 3 -64.30 32.29 33.39
N VAL A 4 -64.08 32.33 34.71
CA VAL A 4 -62.78 32.02 35.32
C VAL A 4 -62.41 30.53 35.12
N ARG A 5 -63.37 29.63 35.24
CA ARG A 5 -63.16 28.22 34.99
C ARG A 5 -62.80 27.93 33.53
N LYS A 6 -63.48 28.60 32.58
CA LYS A 6 -63.16 28.46 31.15
C LYS A 6 -61.78 29.03 30.81
N ALA A 7 -61.40 30.17 31.41
CA ALA A 7 -60.08 30.76 31.22
C ALA A 7 -58.96 29.87 31.78
N ILE A 8 -59.11 29.24 32.93
CA ILE A 8 -58.18 28.32 33.55
C ILE A 8 -58.03 27.04 32.67
N ALA A 9 -59.18 26.50 32.21
CA ALA A 9 -59.13 25.32 31.33
C ALA A 9 -58.40 25.62 30.01
N LEU A 10 -58.62 26.76 29.39
CA LEU A 10 -57.99 27.20 28.15
C LEU A 10 -56.46 27.42 28.34
N SER A 11 -56.04 27.98 29.47
CA SER A 11 -54.64 28.12 29.84
C SER A 11 -53.93 26.75 29.98
N HIS A 12 -54.57 25.77 30.63
CA HIS A 12 -54.01 24.43 30.78
C HIS A 12 -53.88 23.69 29.44
N THR A 13 -54.92 23.79 28.59
CA THR A 13 -54.83 23.17 27.25
C THR A 13 -53.70 23.80 26.41
N PHE A 14 -53.49 25.12 26.52
CA PHE A 14 -52.41 25.80 25.81
C PHE A 14 -51.02 25.37 26.31
N ILE A 15 -50.85 25.24 27.63
CA ILE A 15 -49.60 24.74 28.22
C ILE A 15 -49.32 23.29 27.76
N ILE A 16 -50.31 22.42 27.75
CA ILE A 16 -50.18 21.04 27.29
C ILE A 16 -49.75 21.01 25.82
N LEU A 17 -50.34 21.87 24.98
CA LEU A 17 -50.01 21.95 23.55
C LEU A 17 -48.56 22.39 23.33
N ILE A 18 -48.05 23.36 24.12
CA ILE A 18 -46.65 23.78 24.08
C ILE A 18 -45.72 22.66 24.50
N VAL A 19 -46.04 21.94 25.58
CA VAL A 19 -45.20 20.80 26.03
C VAL A 19 -45.13 19.70 24.99
N VAL A 20 -46.28 19.38 24.36
CA VAL A 20 -46.31 18.39 23.26
C VAL A 20 -45.49 18.84 22.05
N ALA A 21 -45.59 20.13 21.68
CA ALA A 21 -44.80 20.67 20.58
C ALA A 21 -43.28 20.62 20.86
N ILE A 22 -42.86 20.98 22.08
CA ILE A 22 -41.45 20.87 22.49
C ILE A 22 -40.98 19.41 22.49
N ALA A 23 -41.77 18.49 23.02
CA ALA A 23 -41.44 17.08 23.04
C ALA A 23 -41.27 16.50 21.62
N PHE A 24 -42.13 16.93 20.69
CA PHE A 24 -42.08 16.53 19.30
C PHE A 24 -40.80 17.09 18.59
N THR A 25 -40.46 18.36 18.78
CA THR A 25 -39.23 18.94 18.22
C THR A 25 -37.99 18.27 18.80
N CYS A 26 -37.91 18.08 20.10
CA CYS A 26 -36.78 17.36 20.72
C CYS A 26 -36.64 15.93 20.20
N HIS A 27 -37.74 15.23 19.96
CA HIS A 27 -37.70 13.88 19.41
C HIS A 27 -37.14 13.86 17.98
N ASN A 28 -37.55 14.80 17.12
CA ASN A 28 -37.04 14.91 15.75
C ASN A 28 -35.56 15.27 15.75
N GLU A 29 -35.13 16.25 16.55
CA GLU A 29 -33.71 16.62 16.65
C GLU A 29 -32.85 15.46 17.15
N TRP A 30 -33.36 14.64 18.07
CA TRP A 30 -32.64 13.45 18.54
C TRP A 30 -32.41 12.43 17.44
N GLN A 31 -33.39 12.19 16.57
CA GLN A 31 -33.25 11.30 15.44
C GLN A 31 -32.20 11.81 14.41
N GLU A 32 -32.16 13.13 14.18
CA GLU A 32 -31.14 13.73 13.31
C GLU A 32 -29.72 13.57 13.89
N VAL A 33 -29.56 13.78 15.19
CA VAL A 33 -28.29 13.62 15.90
C VAL A 33 -27.82 12.16 15.83
N GLU A 34 -28.71 11.19 16.04
CA GLU A 34 -28.38 9.78 15.94
C GLU A 34 -27.95 9.38 14.51
N ALA A 35 -28.63 9.90 13.49
CA ALA A 35 -28.26 9.69 12.08
C ALA A 35 -26.88 10.29 11.74
N LEU A 36 -26.57 11.49 12.28
CA LEU A 36 -25.27 12.13 12.14
C LEU A 36 -24.16 11.36 12.86
N GLU A 37 -24.44 10.80 14.03
CA GLU A 37 -23.48 10.00 14.80
C GLU A 37 -23.13 8.70 14.06
N VAL A 38 -24.13 8.03 13.50
CA VAL A 38 -23.92 6.83 12.64
C VAL A 38 -23.09 7.19 11.40
N GLY A 39 -23.42 8.31 10.74
CA GLY A 39 -22.66 8.80 9.60
C GLY A 39 -21.20 9.13 9.95
N ASN A 40 -20.96 9.78 11.09
CA ASN A 40 -19.62 10.11 11.57
C ASN A 40 -18.80 8.85 11.91
N ARG A 41 -19.41 7.85 12.53
CA ARG A 41 -18.76 6.56 12.82
C ARG A 41 -18.32 5.88 11.55
N HIS A 42 -19.16 5.85 10.53
CA HIS A 42 -18.83 5.27 9.23
C HIS A 42 -17.66 6.00 8.54
N ILE A 43 -17.61 7.34 8.62
CA ILE A 43 -16.49 8.13 8.12
C ILE A 43 -15.20 7.83 8.86
N ASP A 44 -15.25 7.64 10.17
CA ASP A 44 -14.08 7.31 10.98
C ASP A 44 -13.55 5.89 10.67
N GLU A 45 -14.42 4.93 10.47
CA GLU A 45 -14.06 3.58 10.03
C GLU A 45 -13.41 3.61 8.65
N PHE A 46 -14.00 4.34 7.72
CA PHE A 46 -13.44 4.55 6.39
C PHE A 46 -12.05 5.19 6.43
N ARG A 47 -11.86 6.23 7.23
CA ARG A 47 -10.55 6.88 7.41
C ARG A 47 -9.49 5.94 7.97
N LYS A 48 -9.84 5.11 8.94
CA LYS A 48 -8.93 4.10 9.51
C LYS A 48 -8.52 3.09 8.47
N GLU A 49 -9.45 2.64 7.64
CA GLU A 49 -9.17 1.68 6.58
C GLU A 49 -8.26 2.27 5.48
N VAL A 50 -8.56 3.50 5.03
CA VAL A 50 -7.69 4.24 4.07
C VAL A 50 -6.29 4.42 4.64
N ASN A 51 -6.17 4.79 5.92
CA ASN A 51 -4.87 4.97 6.54
C ASN A 51 -4.10 3.64 6.65
N ARG A 52 -4.79 2.54 6.95
CA ARG A 52 -4.20 1.20 6.97
C ARG A 52 -3.64 0.81 5.61
N ILE A 53 -4.43 0.99 4.55
CA ILE A 53 -3.99 0.72 3.18
C ILE A 53 -2.79 1.60 2.79
N HIS A 54 -2.83 2.87 3.17
CA HIS A 54 -1.74 3.81 2.90
C HIS A 54 -0.42 3.37 3.57
N ILE A 55 -0.47 2.93 4.82
CA ILE A 55 0.69 2.40 5.52
C ILE A 55 1.23 1.15 4.82
N GLN A 56 0.36 0.20 4.48
CA GLN A 56 0.75 -1.02 3.77
C GLN A 56 1.39 -0.72 2.40
N LEU A 57 0.88 0.27 1.66
CA LEU A 57 1.46 0.72 0.40
C LEU A 57 2.87 1.32 0.58
N ILE A 58 3.07 2.11 1.64
CA ILE A 58 4.38 2.67 1.96
C ILE A 58 5.36 1.54 2.33
N GLU A 59 4.98 0.64 3.23
CA GLU A 59 5.80 -0.51 3.64
C GLU A 59 6.20 -1.36 2.44
N PHE A 60 5.24 -1.68 1.56
CA PHE A 60 5.50 -2.42 0.33
C PHE A 60 6.41 -1.65 -0.65
N SER A 61 6.29 -0.32 -0.69
CA SER A 61 7.14 0.52 -1.52
C SER A 61 8.59 0.53 -1.04
N LEU A 62 8.80 0.60 0.26
CA LEU A 62 10.13 0.60 0.88
C LEU A 62 10.84 -0.74 0.74
N LEU A 63 10.11 -1.86 0.77
CA LEU A 63 10.70 -3.18 0.52
C LEU A 63 11.46 -3.24 -0.80
N GLY A 64 10.95 -2.62 -1.86
CA GLY A 64 11.59 -2.63 -3.17
C GLY A 64 12.92 -1.84 -3.25
N GLU A 65 13.25 -1.00 -2.27
CA GLU A 65 14.49 -0.21 -2.28
C GLU A 65 15.73 -1.05 -1.97
N THR A 66 15.57 -2.19 -1.30
CA THR A 66 16.67 -3.10 -0.91
C THR A 66 16.89 -4.25 -1.90
N ALA A 67 16.25 -4.22 -3.06
CA ALA A 67 16.23 -5.33 -4.03
C ALA A 67 17.61 -5.75 -4.58
N LEU A 68 18.65 -4.93 -4.42
CA LEU A 68 19.99 -5.24 -4.89
C LEU A 68 20.64 -6.45 -4.20
N ASP A 69 20.23 -6.73 -2.95
CA ASP A 69 20.75 -7.82 -2.13
C ASP A 69 19.75 -8.97 -1.95
N TRP A 70 18.67 -8.97 -2.73
CA TRP A 70 17.60 -9.97 -2.61
C TRP A 70 18.00 -11.33 -3.13
N ASP A 71 17.56 -12.35 -2.41
CA ASP A 71 17.57 -13.74 -2.82
C ASP A 71 16.16 -14.23 -3.25
N GLU A 72 16.04 -15.51 -3.55
CA GLU A 72 14.76 -16.13 -3.95
C GLU A 72 13.71 -16.05 -2.84
N THR A 73 14.13 -16.14 -1.57
CA THR A 73 13.23 -16.04 -0.40
C THR A 73 12.66 -14.62 -0.26
N ASP A 74 13.47 -13.60 -0.54
CA ASP A 74 13.03 -12.20 -0.51
C ASP A 74 11.99 -11.92 -1.60
N LEU A 75 12.17 -12.50 -2.79
CA LEU A 75 11.19 -12.43 -3.88
C LEU A 75 9.86 -13.10 -3.52
N GLU A 76 9.90 -14.27 -2.88
CA GLU A 76 8.69 -14.97 -2.40
C GLU A 76 7.96 -14.13 -1.34
N ASN A 77 8.68 -13.54 -0.39
CA ASN A 77 8.13 -12.65 0.61
C ASN A 77 7.50 -11.40 -0.01
N TYR A 78 8.16 -10.80 -0.99
CA TYR A 78 7.62 -9.66 -1.73
C TYR A 78 6.32 -10.01 -2.45
N HIS A 79 6.29 -11.15 -3.13
CA HIS A 79 5.10 -11.67 -3.80
C HIS A 79 3.94 -11.90 -2.80
N ALA A 80 4.21 -12.54 -1.67
CA ALA A 80 3.20 -12.79 -0.63
C ALA A 80 2.61 -11.48 -0.08
N GLN A 81 3.45 -10.47 0.15
CA GLN A 81 2.99 -9.16 0.63
C GLN A 81 2.17 -8.41 -0.43
N ARG A 82 2.56 -8.51 -1.72
CA ARG A 82 1.75 -7.96 -2.81
C ARG A 82 0.35 -8.58 -2.86
N ILE A 83 0.25 -9.90 -2.74
CA ILE A 83 -1.05 -10.60 -2.72
C ILE A 83 -1.90 -10.18 -1.52
N ALA A 84 -1.30 -10.05 -0.34
CA ALA A 84 -2.01 -9.58 0.85
C ALA A 84 -2.55 -8.16 0.69
N LEU A 85 -1.74 -7.26 0.12
CA LEU A 85 -2.14 -5.89 -0.19
C LEU A 85 -3.23 -5.84 -1.27
N ASP A 86 -3.10 -6.64 -2.34
CA ASP A 86 -4.11 -6.75 -3.39
C ASP A 86 -5.46 -7.24 -2.84
N SER A 87 -5.45 -8.21 -1.94
CA SER A 87 -6.65 -8.70 -1.26
C SER A 87 -7.32 -7.61 -0.42
N THR A 88 -6.53 -6.80 0.30
CA THR A 88 -7.03 -5.67 1.09
C THR A 88 -7.64 -4.61 0.17
N LEU A 89 -7.00 -4.29 -0.95
CA LEU A 89 -7.50 -3.35 -1.94
C LEU A 89 -8.78 -3.84 -2.61
N CYS A 90 -8.89 -5.15 -2.88
CA CYS A 90 -10.09 -5.75 -3.45
C CYS A 90 -11.30 -5.60 -2.52
N LEU A 91 -11.15 -5.92 -1.24
CA LEU A 91 -12.19 -5.74 -0.23
C LEU A 91 -12.64 -4.28 -0.10
N PHE A 92 -11.69 -3.35 -0.17
CA PHE A 92 -11.98 -1.91 -0.11
C PHE A 92 -12.73 -1.42 -1.37
N ASN A 93 -12.39 -1.95 -2.55
CA ASN A 93 -13.05 -1.60 -3.81
C ASN A 93 -14.52 -2.02 -3.83
N GLU A 94 -14.85 -3.19 -3.28
CA GLU A 94 -16.23 -3.67 -3.19
C GLU A 94 -17.11 -2.77 -2.33
N THR A 95 -16.50 -2.04 -1.38
CA THR A 95 -17.24 -1.27 -0.37
C THR A 95 -17.40 0.20 -0.75
N HIS A 96 -16.44 0.85 -1.43
CA HIS A 96 -16.38 2.31 -1.41
C HIS A 96 -15.91 3.06 -2.68
N VAL A 97 -15.13 2.50 -3.60
CA VAL A 97 -14.53 3.29 -4.70
C VAL A 97 -14.32 2.49 -5.99
N ILE A 98 -15.23 2.63 -6.92
CA ILE A 98 -15.15 1.99 -8.23
C ILE A 98 -14.12 2.70 -9.12
N GLY A 99 -13.14 1.98 -9.66
CA GLY A 99 -12.30 2.36 -10.80
C GLY A 99 -10.89 2.91 -10.52
N ARG A 100 -10.59 3.48 -9.34
CA ARG A 100 -9.23 3.97 -9.03
C ARG A 100 -8.35 2.88 -8.42
N ILE A 101 -8.95 1.93 -7.73
CA ILE A 101 -8.24 0.84 -7.05
C ILE A 101 -7.68 -0.14 -8.08
N ASP A 102 -8.39 -0.41 -9.15
CA ASP A 102 -7.90 -1.26 -10.24
C ASP A 102 -6.61 -0.73 -10.87
N SER A 103 -6.49 0.61 -10.98
CA SER A 103 -5.25 1.24 -11.44
C SER A 103 -4.09 1.03 -10.47
N VAL A 104 -4.35 1.12 -9.16
CA VAL A 104 -3.33 0.86 -8.13
C VAL A 104 -2.91 -0.61 -8.15
N ARG A 105 -3.84 -1.53 -8.26
CA ARG A 105 -3.58 -2.98 -8.37
C ARG A 105 -2.72 -3.30 -9.59
N SER A 106 -3.05 -2.72 -10.75
CA SER A 106 -2.26 -2.88 -11.97
C SER A 106 -0.84 -2.34 -11.81
N LEU A 107 -0.66 -1.19 -11.16
CA LEU A 107 0.66 -0.63 -10.88
C LEU A 107 1.49 -1.50 -9.92
N LEU A 108 0.86 -2.12 -8.93
CA LEU A 108 1.52 -3.05 -8.01
C LEU A 108 2.00 -4.31 -8.74
N GLU A 109 1.19 -4.84 -9.66
CA GLU A 109 1.54 -5.99 -10.48
C GLU A 109 2.70 -5.66 -11.45
N ASP A 110 2.66 -4.49 -12.09
CA ASP A 110 3.73 -4.02 -12.96
C ASP A 110 5.03 -3.81 -12.17
N LYS A 111 4.95 -3.23 -10.97
CA LYS A 111 6.11 -3.07 -10.08
C LYS A 111 6.71 -4.42 -9.71
N GLU A 112 5.90 -5.39 -9.31
CA GLU A 112 6.36 -6.73 -8.99
C GLU A 112 7.10 -7.35 -10.17
N ARG A 113 6.53 -7.29 -11.37
CA ARG A 113 7.16 -7.80 -12.60
C ARG A 113 8.52 -7.16 -12.87
N GLN A 114 8.64 -5.85 -12.65
CA GLN A 114 9.91 -5.12 -12.77
C GLN A 114 10.93 -5.58 -11.71
N MET A 115 10.50 -5.80 -10.47
CA MET A 115 11.36 -6.30 -9.41
C MET A 115 11.94 -7.69 -9.73
N PHE A 116 11.12 -8.62 -10.21
CA PHE A 116 11.60 -9.93 -10.69
C PHE A 116 12.63 -9.80 -11.81
N GLN A 117 12.43 -8.86 -12.74
CA GLN A 117 13.39 -8.61 -13.82
C GLN A 117 14.72 -8.05 -13.29
N ILE A 118 14.67 -7.14 -12.33
CA ILE A 118 15.86 -6.52 -11.71
C ILE A 118 16.69 -7.60 -11.00
N VAL A 119 16.08 -8.40 -10.14
CA VAL A 119 16.78 -9.45 -9.40
C VAL A 119 17.42 -10.46 -10.38
N ARG A 120 16.69 -10.87 -11.40
CA ARG A 120 17.23 -11.76 -12.44
C ARG A 120 18.44 -11.16 -13.16
N LEU A 121 18.40 -9.88 -13.51
CA LEU A 121 19.52 -9.20 -14.15
C LEU A 121 20.74 -9.10 -13.23
N ILE A 122 20.52 -8.89 -11.93
CA ILE A 122 21.59 -8.90 -10.91
C ILE A 122 22.25 -10.29 -10.85
N ASP A 123 21.47 -11.35 -10.81
CA ASP A 123 21.99 -12.73 -10.81
C ASP A 123 22.79 -13.05 -12.07
N GLU A 124 22.29 -12.65 -13.23
CA GLU A 124 23.00 -12.80 -14.51
C GLU A 124 24.32 -12.03 -14.48
N GLN A 125 24.34 -10.78 -13.98
CA GLN A 125 25.55 -9.97 -13.85
C GLN A 125 26.56 -10.61 -12.89
N GLN A 126 26.12 -11.12 -11.75
CA GLN A 126 26.98 -11.82 -10.79
C GLN A 126 27.57 -13.08 -11.40
N SER A 127 26.79 -13.85 -12.15
CA SER A 127 27.25 -15.04 -12.89
C SER A 127 28.32 -14.68 -13.90
N ILE A 128 28.13 -13.63 -14.69
CA ILE A 128 29.12 -13.13 -15.66
C ILE A 128 30.39 -12.69 -14.94
N ASN A 129 30.29 -11.94 -13.86
CA ASN A 129 31.44 -11.49 -13.08
C ASN A 129 32.24 -12.67 -12.50
N LYS A 130 31.58 -13.72 -12.02
CA LYS A 130 32.22 -14.97 -11.56
C LYS A 130 32.94 -15.67 -12.70
N LYS A 131 32.34 -15.74 -13.90
CA LYS A 131 33.01 -16.33 -15.10
C LYS A 131 34.22 -15.53 -15.51
N ILE A 132 34.15 -14.20 -15.55
CA ILE A 132 35.27 -13.33 -15.85
C ILE A 132 36.40 -13.55 -14.84
N ALA A 133 36.08 -13.51 -13.55
CA ALA A 133 37.04 -13.71 -12.46
C ALA A 133 37.74 -15.07 -12.55
N SER A 134 37.06 -16.11 -13.01
CA SER A 134 37.64 -17.45 -13.20
C SER A 134 38.52 -17.57 -14.47
N GLN A 135 38.26 -16.78 -15.53
CA GLN A 135 38.97 -16.82 -16.78
C GLN A 135 40.21 -15.92 -16.81
N VAL A 136 40.21 -14.81 -16.10
CA VAL A 136 41.32 -13.86 -16.05
C VAL A 136 42.66 -14.51 -15.66
N PRO A 137 42.76 -15.38 -14.65
CA PRO A 137 44.03 -16.06 -14.32
C PRO A 137 44.53 -16.95 -15.44
N LEU A 138 43.64 -17.63 -16.16
CA LEU A 138 43.99 -18.51 -17.29
C LEU A 138 44.57 -17.71 -18.45
N ILE A 139 43.99 -16.57 -18.79
CA ILE A 139 44.46 -15.69 -19.87
C ILE A 139 45.82 -15.12 -19.53
N VAL A 140 46.06 -14.71 -18.29
CA VAL A 140 47.35 -14.19 -17.82
C VAL A 140 48.43 -15.28 -17.88
N GLN A 141 48.12 -16.53 -17.49
CA GLN A 141 49.06 -17.63 -17.58
C GLN A 141 49.43 -17.95 -19.05
N THR A 142 48.43 -17.99 -19.94
CA THR A 142 48.66 -18.27 -21.37
C THR A 142 49.52 -17.17 -22.01
N SER A 143 49.27 -15.91 -21.72
CA SER A 143 50.05 -14.79 -22.27
C SER A 143 51.49 -14.74 -21.72
N MET A 144 51.73 -15.22 -20.50
CA MET A 144 53.10 -15.34 -19.96
C MET A 144 53.90 -16.49 -20.59
N GLN A 145 53.24 -17.56 -21.06
CA GLN A 145 53.89 -18.69 -21.73
C GLN A 145 54.24 -18.36 -23.20
N GLU A 146 53.55 -17.44 -23.83
CA GLU A 146 53.80 -17.02 -25.22
C GLU A 146 54.85 -15.91 -25.36
N GLN A 147 55.61 -15.52 -24.31
CA GLN A 147 56.70 -14.58 -24.48
C GLN A 147 57.75 -15.21 -25.45
N PRO A 148 58.01 -14.62 -26.62
CA PRO A 148 58.94 -15.17 -27.59
C PRO A 148 60.34 -15.22 -26.96
N LYS A 149 60.97 -16.41 -26.96
CA LYS A 149 62.35 -16.57 -26.54
C LYS A 149 63.19 -15.53 -27.30
N LYS A 150 63.79 -14.56 -26.59
CA LYS A 150 64.70 -13.58 -27.17
C LYS A 150 65.75 -14.31 -28.03
N PRO A 151 65.97 -13.95 -29.30
CA PRO A 151 67.00 -14.57 -30.14
C PRO A 151 68.34 -14.37 -29.45
N LYS A 152 69.09 -15.51 -29.25
CA LYS A 152 70.46 -15.50 -28.79
C LYS A 152 71.29 -14.72 -29.82
N ARG A 153 71.80 -13.51 -29.48
CA ARG A 153 72.78 -12.77 -30.22
C ARG A 153 74.02 -13.70 -30.37
N LYS A 154 74.25 -14.21 -31.51
CA LYS A 154 75.52 -14.83 -31.86
C LYS A 154 76.58 -13.71 -31.85
N GLY A 155 77.50 -13.79 -30.89
CA GLY A 155 78.65 -12.93 -30.88
C GLY A 155 79.49 -13.21 -32.14
N PHE A 156 79.79 -12.16 -32.90
CA PHE A 156 80.77 -12.16 -33.98
C PHE A 156 82.11 -11.81 -33.34
N LEU A 157 83.06 -12.72 -33.38
CA LEU A 157 84.46 -12.50 -33.22
C LEU A 157 85.03 -11.95 -34.51
#